data_0d02c4be24659bd1edd65d690457949e
#
_entry.id   0d02c4be24659bd1edd65d690457949e
#
_cell.length_a   1.000
_cell.length_b   1.000
_cell.length_c   1.000
_cell.angle_alpha   90.00
_cell.angle_beta   90.00
_cell.angle_gamma   90.00
#
_symmetry.space_group_name_H-M   'P 1'
#
loop_
_entity.id
_entity.type
_entity.pdbx_description
1 polymer ?
#
loop_
_entity_poly.entity_id
_entity_poly.type
_entity_poly.pdbx_seq_one_letter_code
_entity_poly.pdbx_strand_id
1 'polypeptide(L)'
;MKSLLLGIAAIILLGFGGLVYRNAVEHPLQQVVCPLDAMICPDGTSMPRIGNSCNFQTCQPPNVSLADVGIAFAIPEGFIEGALPDAASVAAYETSPDPSTGGARIIIRRYAITASSTALATIQETAIGGASGLPVSATSYSSTALGAHRFTVVSIERFEGIVDTAYYLARGTDVLRFDAIDSGVTNWTDPNLDTSALPANRALKKLLTTLKGV
;
A
#
# COMPACT_ATOMS: atom_id res chain seq x y z
N MET A 1 -60.54 -23.95 37.44
CA MET A 1 -59.74 -24.12 36.20
C MET A 1 -58.66 -23.02 35.96
N LYS A 2 -58.97 -21.73 36.19
CA LYS A 2 -57.98 -20.64 35.99
C LYS A 2 -56.72 -20.77 36.89
N SER A 3 -56.85 -21.15 38.15
CA SER A 3 -55.72 -21.32 39.07
C SER A 3 -54.80 -22.52 38.71
N LEU A 4 -55.37 -23.58 38.16
CA LEU A 4 -54.60 -24.72 37.70
C LEU A 4 -53.74 -24.38 36.49
N LEU A 5 -54.29 -23.60 35.51
CA LEU A 5 -53.56 -23.15 34.34
C LEU A 5 -52.42 -22.18 34.70
N LEU A 6 -52.64 -21.30 35.70
CA LEU A 6 -51.58 -20.40 36.21
C LEU A 6 -50.44 -21.17 36.86
N GLY A 7 -50.76 -22.21 37.62
CA GLY A 7 -49.73 -23.08 38.25
C GLY A 7 -48.88 -23.81 37.23
N ILE A 8 -49.52 -24.37 36.20
CA ILE A 8 -48.79 -25.08 35.10
C ILE A 8 -47.90 -24.11 34.34
N ALA A 9 -48.37 -22.91 34.02
CA ALA A 9 -47.58 -21.90 33.33
C ALA A 9 -46.36 -21.46 34.14
N ALA A 10 -46.51 -21.29 35.45
CA ALA A 10 -45.38 -20.93 36.32
C ALA A 10 -44.31 -22.04 36.38
N ILE A 11 -44.71 -23.30 36.44
CA ILE A 11 -43.78 -24.43 36.44
C ILE A 11 -43.00 -24.52 35.09
N ILE A 12 -43.70 -24.31 33.99
CA ILE A 12 -43.04 -24.30 32.65
C ILE A 12 -42.05 -23.16 32.56
N LEU A 13 -42.39 -21.96 33.02
CA LEU A 13 -41.47 -20.80 32.96
C LEU A 13 -40.24 -21.00 33.85
N LEU A 14 -40.41 -21.56 35.06
CA LEU A 14 -39.30 -21.85 35.95
C LEU A 14 -38.40 -22.96 35.39
N GLY A 15 -38.99 -23.99 34.78
CA GLY A 15 -38.27 -25.11 34.17
C GLY A 15 -37.47 -24.65 32.94
N PHE A 16 -38.07 -23.86 32.03
CA PHE A 16 -37.35 -23.33 30.88
C PHE A 16 -36.29 -22.29 31.27
N GLY A 17 -36.60 -21.39 32.23
CA GLY A 17 -35.64 -20.41 32.73
C GLY A 17 -34.43 -21.08 33.39
N GLY A 18 -34.67 -22.14 34.16
CA GLY A 18 -33.62 -22.94 34.80
C GLY A 18 -32.72 -23.66 33.78
N LEU A 19 -33.31 -24.23 32.73
CA LEU A 19 -32.52 -24.89 31.64
C LEU A 19 -31.69 -23.89 30.86
N VAL A 20 -32.24 -22.72 30.52
CA VAL A 20 -31.49 -21.65 29.79
C VAL A 20 -30.35 -21.12 30.66
N TYR A 21 -30.62 -20.86 31.93
CA TYR A 21 -29.60 -20.40 32.89
C TYR A 21 -28.49 -21.42 33.08
N ARG A 22 -28.83 -22.67 33.27
CA ARG A 22 -27.88 -23.77 33.42
C ARG A 22 -27.00 -23.92 32.17
N ASN A 23 -27.59 -23.89 30.99
CA ASN A 23 -26.83 -23.98 29.72
C ASN A 23 -25.89 -22.78 29.52
N ALA A 24 -26.30 -21.57 29.92
CA ALA A 24 -25.46 -20.36 29.83
C ALA A 24 -24.30 -20.38 30.84
N VAL A 25 -24.47 -20.99 32.01
CA VAL A 25 -23.44 -21.05 33.07
C VAL A 25 -22.50 -22.26 32.88
N GLU A 26 -23.03 -23.41 32.47
CA GLU A 26 -22.23 -24.63 32.28
C GLU A 26 -21.47 -24.65 30.93
N HIS A 27 -21.96 -23.87 29.93
CA HIS A 27 -21.31 -23.73 28.64
C HIS A 27 -21.03 -22.26 28.32
N PRO A 28 -20.19 -21.58 29.14
CA PRO A 28 -19.74 -20.25 28.75
C PRO A 28 -19.09 -20.35 27.38
N LEU A 29 -19.45 -19.44 26.46
CA LEU A 29 -18.78 -19.32 25.17
C LEU A 29 -17.28 -19.22 25.46
N GLN A 30 -16.53 -20.32 25.23
CA GLN A 30 -15.07 -20.29 25.35
C GLN A 30 -14.57 -19.28 24.34
N GLN A 31 -14.17 -18.11 24.80
CA GLN A 31 -13.43 -17.18 23.97
C GLN A 31 -12.09 -17.87 23.61
N VAL A 32 -11.97 -18.23 22.35
CA VAL A 32 -10.70 -18.72 21.83
C VAL A 32 -9.72 -17.57 21.84
N VAL A 33 -8.75 -17.63 22.74
CA VAL A 33 -7.63 -16.66 22.78
C VAL A 33 -6.58 -17.18 21.81
N CYS A 34 -6.44 -16.49 20.68
CA CYS A 34 -5.41 -16.81 19.71
C CYS A 34 -4.02 -16.37 20.20
N PRO A 35 -2.95 -17.09 19.80
CA PRO A 35 -1.58 -16.63 20.02
C PRO A 35 -1.38 -15.20 19.50
N LEU A 36 -0.56 -14.41 20.20
CA LEU A 36 -0.25 -13.01 19.83
C LEU A 36 0.82 -12.92 18.74
N ASP A 37 1.01 -13.98 17.94
CA ASP A 37 1.89 -13.95 16.79
C ASP A 37 1.17 -13.30 15.57
N ALA A 38 1.95 -12.77 14.67
CA ALA A 38 1.44 -12.13 13.45
C ALA A 38 2.24 -12.59 12.22
N MET A 39 1.54 -12.77 11.12
CA MET A 39 2.17 -12.98 9.81
C MET A 39 2.48 -11.62 9.19
N ILE A 40 3.69 -11.45 8.68
CA ILE A 40 4.06 -10.25 7.93
C ILE A 40 3.76 -10.50 6.45
N CYS A 41 2.88 -9.69 5.88
CA CYS A 41 2.57 -9.70 4.46
C CYS A 41 3.71 -9.08 3.63
N PRO A 42 3.77 -9.34 2.31
CA PRO A 42 4.78 -8.74 1.43
C PRO A 42 4.78 -7.20 1.44
N ASP A 43 3.64 -6.57 1.71
CA ASP A 43 3.48 -5.11 1.84
C ASP A 43 3.92 -4.57 3.21
N GLY A 44 4.46 -5.43 4.09
CA GLY A 44 4.88 -5.08 5.44
C GLY A 44 3.74 -4.95 6.45
N THR A 45 2.49 -5.19 6.06
CA THR A 45 1.36 -5.21 7.01
C THR A 45 1.44 -6.44 7.91
N SER A 46 1.08 -6.25 9.18
CA SER A 46 1.03 -7.33 10.18
C SER A 46 -0.39 -7.87 10.28
N MET A 47 -0.59 -9.14 9.96
CA MET A 47 -1.88 -9.82 10.01
C MET A 47 -1.97 -10.69 11.26
N PRO A 48 -2.84 -10.35 12.24
CA PRO A 48 -3.06 -11.16 13.43
C PRO A 48 -3.86 -12.42 13.09
N ARG A 49 -3.85 -13.37 14.00
CA ARG A 49 -4.77 -14.50 13.96
C ARG A 49 -6.16 -14.08 14.39
N ILE A 50 -7.18 -14.54 13.67
CA ILE A 50 -8.59 -14.22 13.95
C ILE A 50 -9.46 -15.47 13.89
N GLY A 51 -10.66 -15.32 14.45
CA GLY A 51 -11.69 -16.34 14.47
C GLY A 51 -11.38 -17.51 15.43
N ASN A 52 -12.30 -18.47 15.48
CA ASN A 52 -12.20 -19.61 16.41
C ASN A 52 -11.11 -20.62 16.02
N SER A 53 -10.64 -20.57 14.78
CA SER A 53 -9.55 -21.44 14.27
C SER A 53 -8.17 -20.79 14.39
N CYS A 54 -8.09 -19.55 14.85
CA CYS A 54 -6.83 -18.79 14.98
C CYS A 54 -5.99 -18.78 13.70
N ASN A 55 -6.63 -18.66 12.56
CA ASN A 55 -5.94 -18.53 11.28
C ASN A 55 -5.49 -17.08 11.05
N PHE A 56 -4.36 -16.90 10.36
CA PHE A 56 -3.94 -15.58 9.91
C PHE A 56 -4.93 -15.00 8.89
N GLN A 57 -5.15 -13.71 8.96
CA GLN A 57 -5.86 -13.01 7.89
C GLN A 57 -5.06 -13.13 6.58
N THR A 58 -5.78 -13.19 5.47
CA THR A 58 -5.16 -13.25 4.15
C THR A 58 -4.56 -11.90 3.81
N CYS A 59 -3.31 -11.89 3.33
CA CYS A 59 -2.69 -10.68 2.78
C CYS A 59 -3.50 -10.18 1.58
N GLN A 60 -3.53 -8.87 1.37
CA GLN A 60 -4.21 -8.28 0.23
C GLN A 60 -3.54 -8.75 -1.07
N PRO A 61 -4.28 -9.42 -1.99
CA PRO A 61 -3.73 -9.79 -3.28
C PRO A 61 -3.55 -8.55 -4.16
N PRO A 62 -2.70 -8.61 -5.22
CA PRO A 62 -2.69 -7.58 -6.25
C PRO A 62 -4.11 -7.37 -6.80
N ASN A 63 -4.55 -6.11 -6.86
CA ASN A 63 -5.86 -5.72 -7.37
C ASN A 63 -5.79 -4.95 -8.69
N VAL A 64 -4.57 -4.66 -9.16
CA VAL A 64 -4.30 -4.04 -10.45
C VAL A 64 -3.36 -4.92 -11.26
N SER A 65 -3.65 -5.05 -12.56
CA SER A 65 -2.79 -5.69 -13.55
C SER A 65 -2.63 -4.78 -14.76
N LEU A 66 -1.40 -4.38 -15.04
CA LEU A 66 -1.02 -3.63 -16.24
C LEU A 66 -0.45 -4.63 -17.24
N ALA A 67 -1.32 -5.29 -18.01
CA ALA A 67 -0.96 -6.39 -18.92
C ALA A 67 0.09 -5.97 -19.95
N ASP A 68 -0.05 -4.76 -20.52
CA ASP A 68 0.86 -4.22 -21.55
C ASP A 68 2.28 -3.96 -20.99
N VAL A 69 2.39 -3.82 -19.67
CA VAL A 69 3.65 -3.63 -18.96
C VAL A 69 4.12 -4.93 -18.32
N GLY A 70 3.24 -5.90 -18.16
CA GLY A 70 3.52 -7.21 -17.55
C GLY A 70 3.71 -7.15 -16.04
N ILE A 71 3.06 -6.21 -15.34
CA ILE A 71 3.14 -6.08 -13.88
C ILE A 71 1.77 -6.12 -13.21
N ALA A 72 1.74 -6.59 -11.98
CA ALA A 72 0.57 -6.54 -11.10
C ALA A 72 0.98 -6.11 -9.69
N PHE A 73 0.13 -5.34 -9.01
CA PHE A 73 0.39 -4.81 -7.66
C PHE A 73 -0.91 -4.50 -6.92
N ALA A 74 -0.82 -4.23 -5.62
CA ALA A 74 -1.93 -3.72 -4.83
C ALA A 74 -1.85 -2.18 -4.75
N ILE A 75 -2.95 -1.51 -5.10
CA ILE A 75 -3.08 -0.05 -4.89
C ILE A 75 -3.24 0.19 -3.38
N PRO A 76 -2.46 1.12 -2.79
CA PRO A 76 -2.63 1.51 -1.39
C PRO A 76 -4.02 2.11 -1.13
N GLU A 77 -4.53 1.89 0.06
CA GLU A 77 -5.81 2.44 0.49
C GLU A 77 -5.82 3.98 0.40
N GLY A 78 -6.94 4.54 -0.07
CA GLY A 78 -7.13 5.98 -0.23
C GLY A 78 -6.62 6.55 -1.55
N PHE A 79 -6.01 5.74 -2.41
CA PHE A 79 -5.60 6.15 -3.75
C PHE A 79 -6.66 5.75 -4.78
N ILE A 80 -6.95 6.66 -5.71
CA ILE A 80 -7.82 6.47 -6.87
C ILE A 80 -7.03 6.68 -8.16
N GLU A 81 -7.52 6.18 -9.27
CA GLU A 81 -6.93 6.45 -10.59
C GLU A 81 -6.93 7.95 -10.89
N GLY A 82 -5.78 8.46 -11.34
CA GLY A 82 -5.55 9.83 -11.76
C GLY A 82 -5.25 9.95 -13.25
N ALA A 83 -5.20 11.17 -13.75
CA ALA A 83 -4.85 11.45 -15.14
C ALA A 83 -3.37 11.13 -15.41
N LEU A 84 -3.06 10.56 -16.58
CA LEU A 84 -1.70 10.32 -17.04
C LEU A 84 -1.05 11.66 -17.43
N PRO A 85 0.09 12.05 -16.84
CA PRO A 85 0.69 13.36 -17.07
C PRO A 85 1.47 13.45 -18.40
N ASP A 86 1.95 12.33 -18.93
CA ASP A 86 2.80 12.31 -20.13
C ASP A 86 2.68 10.96 -20.88
N ALA A 87 3.29 10.90 -22.06
CA ALA A 87 3.22 9.73 -22.94
C ALA A 87 3.99 8.48 -22.41
N ALA A 88 4.94 8.67 -21.49
CA ALA A 88 5.66 7.57 -20.88
C ALA A 88 4.88 6.95 -19.71
N SER A 89 3.87 7.65 -19.20
CA SER A 89 3.03 7.23 -18.09
C SER A 89 2.09 6.09 -18.51
N VAL A 90 2.11 5.02 -17.75
CA VAL A 90 1.27 3.83 -17.96
C VAL A 90 0.18 3.69 -16.89
N ALA A 91 0.36 4.32 -15.72
CA ALA A 91 -0.64 4.44 -14.68
C ALA A 91 -0.33 5.64 -13.78
N ALA A 92 -1.37 6.21 -13.18
CA ALA A 92 -1.27 7.26 -12.18
C ALA A 92 -2.34 7.04 -11.10
N TYR A 93 -1.99 7.30 -9.85
CA TYR A 93 -2.88 7.19 -8.68
C TYR A 93 -2.68 8.40 -7.79
N GLU A 94 -3.75 8.90 -7.19
CA GLU A 94 -3.72 10.11 -6.36
C GLU A 94 -4.71 10.02 -5.19
N THR A 95 -4.42 10.73 -4.10
CA THR A 95 -5.32 10.78 -2.92
C THR A 95 -6.35 11.89 -3.04
N SER A 96 -6.12 12.89 -3.89
CA SER A 96 -7.04 13.99 -4.15
C SER A 96 -6.92 14.43 -5.61
N PRO A 97 -8.05 14.62 -6.31
CA PRO A 97 -8.04 15.13 -7.68
C PRO A 97 -7.74 16.64 -7.76
N ASP A 98 -7.73 17.35 -6.62
CA ASP A 98 -7.44 18.77 -6.56
C ASP A 98 -5.98 19.01 -6.13
N PRO A 99 -5.10 19.40 -7.07
CA PRO A 99 -3.69 19.65 -6.76
C PRO A 99 -3.47 20.87 -5.84
N SER A 100 -4.45 21.76 -5.71
CA SER A 100 -4.34 22.96 -4.87
C SER A 100 -4.41 22.64 -3.37
N THR A 101 -4.98 21.51 -2.99
CA THR A 101 -5.14 21.09 -1.57
C THR A 101 -3.92 20.35 -1.03
N GLY A 102 -2.90 20.15 -1.87
CA GLY A 102 -1.81 19.23 -1.55
C GLY A 102 -2.28 17.77 -1.64
N GLY A 103 -1.37 16.84 -1.79
CA GLY A 103 -1.75 15.42 -1.87
C GLY A 103 -0.58 14.52 -2.19
N ALA A 104 -0.88 13.23 -2.18
CA ALA A 104 0.06 12.19 -2.54
C ALA A 104 -0.31 11.66 -3.93
N ARG A 105 0.67 11.56 -4.81
CA ARG A 105 0.49 11.02 -6.16
C ARG A 105 1.56 9.97 -6.46
N ILE A 106 1.16 8.88 -7.09
CA ILE A 106 2.03 7.83 -7.59
C ILE A 106 1.88 7.79 -9.10
N ILE A 107 3.00 7.86 -9.85
CA ILE A 107 3.01 7.74 -11.30
C ILE A 107 3.91 6.58 -11.69
N ILE A 108 3.43 5.73 -12.58
CA ILE A 108 4.23 4.62 -13.15
C ILE A 108 4.52 4.94 -14.59
N ARG A 109 5.81 4.97 -14.96
CA ARG A 109 6.29 5.24 -16.31
C ARG A 109 7.09 4.08 -16.85
N ARG A 110 7.08 3.92 -18.16
CA ARG A 110 7.85 2.91 -18.87
C ARG A 110 8.75 3.56 -19.92
N TYR A 111 10.02 3.24 -19.88
CA TYR A 111 11.01 3.72 -20.84
C TYR A 111 11.67 2.53 -21.53
N ALA A 112 11.57 2.44 -22.86
CA ALA A 112 12.25 1.40 -23.63
C ALA A 112 13.77 1.62 -23.62
N ILE A 113 14.54 0.55 -23.44
CA ILE A 113 15.99 0.57 -23.65
C ILE A 113 16.23 0.37 -25.13
N THR A 114 16.80 1.39 -25.79
CA THR A 114 17.15 1.30 -27.22
C THR A 114 18.44 0.50 -27.42
N ALA A 115 18.70 0.05 -28.67
CA ALA A 115 19.89 -0.71 -28.99
C ALA A 115 21.23 0.05 -28.71
N SER A 116 21.17 1.38 -28.65
CA SER A 116 22.31 2.27 -28.35
C SER A 116 22.37 2.75 -26.89
N SER A 117 21.45 2.33 -26.05
CA SER A 117 21.37 2.78 -24.65
C SER A 117 21.52 1.61 -23.68
N THR A 118 21.76 1.92 -22.42
CA THR A 118 21.78 0.98 -21.30
C THR A 118 20.70 1.34 -20.29
N ALA A 119 20.34 0.42 -19.43
CA ALA A 119 19.41 0.72 -18.33
C ALA A 119 19.90 1.91 -17.47
N LEU A 120 21.21 1.97 -17.18
CA LEU A 120 21.78 3.07 -16.41
C LEU A 120 21.67 4.41 -17.17
N ALA A 121 21.99 4.44 -18.45
CA ALA A 121 21.84 5.65 -19.28
C ALA A 121 20.37 6.11 -19.31
N THR A 122 19.43 5.17 -19.52
CA THR A 122 18.00 5.46 -19.51
C THR A 122 17.53 6.04 -18.16
N ILE A 123 18.03 5.50 -17.04
CA ILE A 123 17.74 6.04 -15.70
C ILE A 123 18.27 7.47 -15.59
N GLN A 124 19.53 7.71 -15.99
CA GLN A 124 20.15 9.04 -15.91
C GLN A 124 19.47 10.07 -16.80
N GLU A 125 19.10 9.69 -18.02
CA GLU A 125 18.41 10.55 -19.00
C GLU A 125 16.99 10.92 -18.55
N THR A 126 16.34 10.04 -17.76
CA THR A 126 14.95 10.25 -17.30
C THR A 126 14.87 10.81 -15.88
N ALA A 127 15.97 10.81 -15.11
CA ALA A 127 16.05 11.41 -13.79
C ALA A 127 16.30 12.94 -13.90
N ILE A 128 15.24 13.64 -14.31
CA ILE A 128 15.26 15.10 -14.53
C ILE A 128 14.28 15.73 -13.53
N GLY A 129 14.71 16.80 -12.87
CA GLY A 129 13.87 17.62 -12.00
C GLY A 129 12.76 18.31 -12.79
N GLY A 130 11.52 18.23 -12.30
CA GLY A 130 10.33 18.75 -13.00
C GLY A 130 10.41 20.25 -13.24
N ALA A 131 10.69 21.03 -12.19
CA ALA A 131 10.79 22.49 -12.30
C ALA A 131 12.14 22.97 -12.83
N SER A 132 13.25 22.32 -12.47
CA SER A 132 14.59 22.73 -12.91
C SER A 132 14.91 22.34 -14.35
N GLY A 133 14.33 21.26 -14.85
CA GLY A 133 14.67 20.66 -16.15
C GLY A 133 16.11 20.12 -16.20
N LEU A 134 16.81 20.04 -15.07
CA LEU A 134 18.20 19.60 -15.00
C LEU A 134 18.32 18.13 -14.58
N PRO A 135 19.31 17.41 -15.11
CA PRO A 135 19.62 16.06 -14.64
C PRO A 135 19.99 16.05 -13.17
N VAL A 136 19.53 15.03 -12.48
CA VAL A 136 19.80 14.86 -11.05
C VAL A 136 21.27 14.47 -10.83
N SER A 137 21.88 15.03 -9.77
CA SER A 137 23.27 14.71 -9.41
C SER A 137 23.46 13.23 -9.12
N ALA A 138 24.63 12.68 -9.48
CA ALA A 138 25.00 11.28 -9.18
C ALA A 138 24.95 10.94 -7.69
N THR A 139 25.14 11.93 -6.80
CA THR A 139 25.05 11.76 -5.35
C THR A 139 23.62 11.54 -4.83
N SER A 140 22.61 11.79 -5.65
CA SER A 140 21.20 11.59 -5.32
C SER A 140 20.71 10.18 -5.58
N TYR A 141 21.56 9.30 -6.09
CA TYR A 141 21.23 7.90 -6.38
C TYR A 141 21.56 7.00 -5.20
N SER A 142 20.64 6.13 -4.86
CA SER A 142 20.81 5.10 -3.85
C SER A 142 20.16 3.79 -4.31
N SER A 143 20.20 2.75 -3.49
CA SER A 143 19.59 1.46 -3.84
C SER A 143 18.85 0.91 -2.64
N THR A 144 17.67 0.32 -2.88
CA THR A 144 16.87 -0.34 -1.86
C THR A 144 16.28 -1.65 -2.38
N ALA A 145 16.04 -2.60 -1.47
CA ALA A 145 15.30 -3.82 -1.77
C ALA A 145 13.88 -3.69 -1.20
N LEU A 146 12.87 -3.90 -2.03
CA LEU A 146 11.46 -3.91 -1.64
C LEU A 146 10.78 -5.15 -2.24
N GLY A 147 10.20 -5.99 -1.39
CA GLY A 147 9.69 -7.28 -1.83
C GLY A 147 10.78 -8.15 -2.45
N ALA A 148 10.51 -8.67 -3.64
CA ALA A 148 11.46 -9.51 -4.38
C ALA A 148 12.44 -8.71 -5.27
N HIS A 149 12.31 -7.38 -5.32
CA HIS A 149 13.01 -6.55 -6.31
C HIS A 149 13.98 -5.56 -5.67
N ARG A 150 15.02 -5.21 -6.42
CA ARG A 150 15.97 -4.16 -6.06
C ARG A 150 15.75 -2.96 -6.96
N PHE A 151 15.59 -1.80 -6.34
CA PHE A 151 15.32 -0.53 -7.02
C PHE A 151 16.52 0.41 -6.89
N THR A 152 16.78 1.17 -7.96
CA THR A 152 17.57 2.39 -7.86
C THR A 152 16.63 3.51 -7.43
N VAL A 153 16.96 4.21 -6.35
CA VAL A 153 16.15 5.30 -5.80
C VAL A 153 16.84 6.62 -6.07
N VAL A 154 16.08 7.58 -6.56
CA VAL A 154 16.59 8.90 -6.94
C VAL A 154 15.68 9.97 -6.31
N SER A 155 16.28 10.90 -5.56
CA SER A 155 15.59 12.13 -5.16
C SER A 155 15.52 13.05 -6.37
N ILE A 156 14.36 13.13 -7.00
CA ILE A 156 14.17 13.89 -8.26
C ILE A 156 14.11 15.38 -7.96
N GLU A 157 13.25 15.79 -7.02
CA GLU A 157 13.00 17.20 -6.78
C GLU A 157 12.54 17.50 -5.36
N ARG A 158 12.93 18.68 -4.88
CA ARG A 158 12.39 19.34 -3.68
C ARG A 158 12.25 20.82 -3.98
N PHE A 159 11.04 21.21 -4.40
CA PHE A 159 10.80 22.58 -4.87
C PHE A 159 9.34 23.01 -4.62
N GLU A 160 9.13 24.21 -4.09
CA GLU A 160 7.81 24.83 -3.85
C GLU A 160 6.79 23.92 -3.14
N GLY A 161 7.25 23.16 -2.15
CA GLY A 161 6.40 22.23 -1.41
C GLY A 161 6.14 20.91 -2.14
N ILE A 162 6.77 20.68 -3.29
CA ILE A 162 6.75 19.39 -3.99
C ILE A 162 8.01 18.62 -3.61
N VAL A 163 7.81 17.36 -3.23
CA VAL A 163 8.90 16.38 -3.00
C VAL A 163 8.64 15.19 -3.88
N ASP A 164 9.55 14.94 -4.82
CA ASP A 164 9.47 13.82 -5.76
C ASP A 164 10.63 12.85 -5.52
N THR A 165 10.29 11.57 -5.32
CA THR A 165 11.24 10.45 -5.20
C THR A 165 10.88 9.37 -6.20
N ALA A 166 11.81 9.04 -7.09
CA ALA A 166 11.63 8.01 -8.10
C ALA A 166 12.32 6.70 -7.70
N TYR A 167 11.64 5.59 -7.95
CA TYR A 167 12.14 4.22 -7.82
C TYR A 167 12.23 3.61 -9.22
N TYR A 168 13.42 3.21 -9.63
CA TYR A 168 13.67 2.63 -10.95
C TYR A 168 13.90 1.13 -10.84
N LEU A 169 13.26 0.38 -11.73
CA LEU A 169 13.44 -1.05 -11.89
C LEU A 169 13.83 -1.36 -13.33
N ALA A 170 15.07 -1.76 -13.52
CA ALA A 170 15.58 -2.17 -14.84
C ALA A 170 15.14 -3.61 -15.15
N ARG A 171 14.61 -3.81 -16.37
CA ARG A 171 14.22 -5.11 -16.89
C ARG A 171 14.83 -5.29 -18.29
N GLY A 172 15.54 -6.17 -18.64
CA GLY A 172 16.24 -6.44 -19.92
C GLY A 172 15.95 -5.51 -21.12
N THR A 173 14.70 -5.19 -21.40
CA THR A 173 14.26 -4.37 -22.57
C THR A 173 13.73 -2.99 -22.21
N ASP A 174 13.44 -2.73 -20.95
CA ASP A 174 12.90 -1.45 -20.49
C ASP A 174 13.28 -1.13 -19.04
N VAL A 175 13.01 0.09 -18.65
CA VAL A 175 13.09 0.58 -17.28
C VAL A 175 11.71 1.05 -16.85
N LEU A 176 11.23 0.54 -15.74
CA LEU A 176 10.07 1.10 -15.06
C LEU A 176 10.52 2.16 -14.07
N ARG A 177 9.84 3.29 -14.06
CA ARG A 177 10.00 4.36 -13.08
C ARG A 177 8.69 4.51 -12.30
N PHE A 178 8.80 4.51 -11.00
CA PHE A 178 7.70 4.70 -10.06
C PHE A 178 7.99 5.98 -9.27
N ASP A 179 7.21 7.02 -9.49
CA ASP A 179 7.37 8.30 -8.80
C ASP A 179 6.43 8.37 -7.61
N ALA A 180 6.97 8.82 -6.47
CA ALA A 180 6.23 9.22 -5.30
C ALA A 180 6.30 10.75 -5.20
N ILE A 181 5.19 11.42 -5.49
CA ILE A 181 5.10 12.88 -5.51
C ILE A 181 4.20 13.31 -4.36
N ASP A 182 4.79 13.98 -3.39
CA ASP A 182 4.10 14.62 -2.29
C ASP A 182 4.04 16.13 -2.54
N SER A 183 2.85 16.74 -2.50
CA SER A 183 2.62 18.17 -2.65
C SER A 183 2.07 18.79 -1.37
N GLY A 184 2.34 20.09 -1.17
CA GLY A 184 1.95 20.79 0.05
C GLY A 184 2.86 20.49 1.26
N VAL A 185 4.07 20.01 1.02
CA VAL A 185 5.07 19.74 2.08
C VAL A 185 5.63 21.06 2.59
N THR A 186 5.21 21.49 3.79
CA THR A 186 5.56 22.80 4.34
C THR A 186 7.03 22.95 4.74
N ASN A 187 7.67 21.83 5.13
CA ASN A 187 9.08 21.77 5.53
C ASN A 187 10.00 21.20 4.43
N TRP A 188 9.62 21.37 3.16
CA TRP A 188 10.38 20.83 2.03
C TRP A 188 11.83 21.33 1.95
N THR A 189 12.16 22.47 2.55
CA THR A 189 13.52 23.02 2.60
C THR A 189 14.39 22.43 3.71
N ASP A 190 13.81 21.69 4.65
CA ASP A 190 14.57 21.10 5.77
C ASP A 190 15.51 19.99 5.22
N PRO A 191 16.84 20.13 5.38
CA PRO A 191 17.79 19.13 4.91
C PRO A 191 17.63 17.77 5.60
N ASN A 192 17.02 17.74 6.81
CA ASN A 192 16.79 16.54 7.58
C ASN A 192 15.39 15.93 7.34
N LEU A 193 14.62 16.44 6.38
CA LEU A 193 13.32 15.90 6.06
C LEU A 193 13.44 14.43 5.66
N ASP A 194 12.81 13.55 6.44
CA ASP A 194 12.67 12.14 6.07
C ASP A 194 11.61 12.00 4.96
N THR A 195 12.07 12.05 3.71
CA THR A 195 11.20 11.87 2.54
C THR A 195 10.53 10.49 2.51
N SER A 196 11.12 9.50 3.20
CA SER A 196 10.58 8.14 3.23
C SER A 196 9.31 8.02 4.08
N ALA A 197 9.06 8.96 4.96
CA ALA A 197 7.88 9.04 5.82
C ALA A 197 6.71 9.80 5.16
N LEU A 198 6.96 10.48 4.03
CA LEU A 198 5.92 11.21 3.30
C LEU A 198 4.84 10.27 2.76
N PRO A 199 3.58 10.73 2.66
CA PRO A 199 2.44 9.90 2.29
C PRO A 199 2.61 9.14 0.98
N ALA A 200 3.01 9.82 -0.13
CA ALA A 200 3.20 9.18 -1.43
C ALA A 200 4.33 8.15 -1.38
N ASN A 201 5.47 8.51 -0.78
CA ASN A 201 6.63 7.62 -0.71
C ASN A 201 6.33 6.37 0.12
N ARG A 202 5.68 6.53 1.28
CA ARG A 202 5.26 5.41 2.13
C ARG A 202 4.26 4.49 1.40
N ALA A 203 3.29 5.08 0.70
CA ALA A 203 2.31 4.33 -0.09
C ALA A 203 2.97 3.60 -1.25
N LEU A 204 3.87 4.26 -1.99
CA LEU A 204 4.60 3.65 -3.08
C LEU A 204 5.47 2.48 -2.60
N LYS A 205 6.17 2.59 -1.48
CA LYS A 205 6.92 1.46 -0.90
C LYS A 205 6.03 0.26 -0.63
N LYS A 206 4.82 0.46 -0.07
CA LYS A 206 3.85 -0.63 0.11
C LYS A 206 3.44 -1.25 -1.22
N LEU A 207 3.13 -0.44 -2.23
CA LEU A 207 2.82 -0.92 -3.57
C LEU A 207 3.96 -1.79 -4.12
N LEU A 208 5.21 -1.30 -4.06
CA LEU A 208 6.38 -1.99 -4.59
C LEU A 208 6.68 -3.32 -3.89
N THR A 209 6.33 -3.48 -2.62
CA THR A 209 6.46 -4.78 -1.94
C THR A 209 5.49 -5.83 -2.46
N THR A 210 4.36 -5.42 -3.07
CA THR A 210 3.37 -6.32 -3.68
C THR A 210 3.60 -6.58 -5.16
N LEU A 211 4.60 -5.91 -5.77
CA LEU A 211 4.87 -5.96 -7.21
C LEU A 211 5.20 -7.38 -7.68
N LYS A 212 4.52 -7.81 -8.74
CA LYS A 212 4.68 -9.12 -9.40
C LYS A 212 4.82 -8.96 -10.90
N GLY A 213 5.34 -9.99 -11.58
CA GLY A 213 5.37 -10.06 -13.03
C GLY A 213 6.56 -9.33 -13.67
N VAL A 214 7.65 -9.15 -12.93
CA VAL A 214 8.86 -8.44 -13.42
C VAL A 214 9.94 -9.44 -13.82
#